data_3c23d597736feccf4b56a48e73e5c2d1
#
_entry.id   3c23d597736feccf4b56a48e73e5c2d1
#
_cell.length_a   1.000
_cell.length_b   1.000
_cell.length_c   1.000
_cell.angle_alpha   90.00
_cell.angle_beta   90.00
_cell.angle_gamma   90.00
#
_symmetry.space_group_name_H-M   'P 1'
#
loop_
_entity.id
_entity.type
_entity.pdbx_description
1 polymer ?
#
loop_
_entity_poly.entity_id
_entity_poly.type
_entity_poly.pdbx_seq_one_letter_code
_entity_poly.pdbx_strand_id
1 'polypeptide(L)'
;MNILSILLFSFALLTDTHISTSNPRPMEDLQRSIADINQNSSIEFVVVTGDLTENGDLASIQSIKNALDQLNVPYYAASGNHETTWSESGVMDFSRVFCDSRFAFTYNDMYFIGFNSGPVIRMADGHVAPQDITW
;
A
#
# COMPACT_ATOMS: atom_id res chain seq x y z
N MET A 1 10.31 1.81 40.93
CA MET A 1 10.64 0.78 39.90
C MET A 1 9.80 1.08 38.68
N ASN A 2 10.39 1.73 37.68
CA ASN A 2 9.66 2.02 36.45
C ASN A 2 9.52 0.73 35.64
N ILE A 3 8.31 0.19 35.59
CA ILE A 3 7.99 -0.89 34.65
C ILE A 3 7.96 -0.26 33.27
N LEU A 4 8.97 -0.56 32.45
CA LEU A 4 9.00 -0.22 31.05
C LEU A 4 7.90 -1.07 30.39
N SER A 5 6.74 -0.49 30.14
CA SER A 5 5.70 -1.14 29.34
C SER A 5 6.22 -1.22 27.91
N ILE A 6 6.61 -2.42 27.48
CA ILE A 6 6.87 -2.68 26.06
C ILE A 6 5.49 -2.78 25.40
N LEU A 7 5.13 -1.77 24.63
CA LEU A 7 3.96 -1.80 23.75
C LEU A 7 4.29 -2.70 22.57
N LEU A 8 3.86 -3.96 22.65
CA LEU A 8 3.94 -4.90 21.53
C LEU A 8 2.66 -4.76 20.69
N PHE A 9 2.83 -4.52 19.42
CA PHE A 9 1.77 -4.63 18.42
C PHE A 9 2.32 -5.31 17.16
N SER A 10 1.44 -5.82 16.32
CA SER A 10 1.82 -6.44 15.05
C SER A 10 1.04 -5.80 13.92
N PHE A 11 1.68 -5.65 12.78
CA PHE A 11 1.03 -5.24 11.55
C PHE A 11 1.44 -6.16 10.40
N ALA A 12 0.62 -6.23 9.36
CA ALA A 12 0.98 -6.94 8.14
C ALA A 12 1.56 -5.96 7.11
N LEU A 13 2.56 -6.41 6.38
CA LEU A 13 3.12 -5.72 5.24
C LEU A 13 2.78 -6.51 3.97
N LEU A 14 2.10 -5.86 3.03
CA LEU A 14 1.86 -6.36 1.68
C LEU A 14 2.66 -5.51 0.69
N THR A 15 3.27 -6.14 -0.29
CA THR A 15 4.07 -5.48 -1.31
C THR A 15 3.99 -6.25 -2.61
N ASP A 16 4.19 -5.59 -3.74
CA ASP A 16 4.38 -6.23 -5.05
C ASP A 16 3.24 -7.21 -5.40
N THR A 17 2.00 -6.80 -5.20
CA THR A 17 0.84 -7.67 -5.46
C THR A 17 0.55 -7.86 -6.94
N HIS A 18 0.98 -6.93 -7.81
CA HIS A 18 0.90 -7.01 -9.28
C HIS A 18 -0.47 -7.47 -9.81
N ILE A 19 -1.56 -6.93 -9.25
CA ILE A 19 -2.91 -7.25 -9.68
C ILE A 19 -3.10 -6.85 -11.14
N SER A 20 -3.71 -7.74 -11.92
CA SER A 20 -3.97 -7.52 -13.33
C SER A 20 -5.31 -8.13 -13.74
N THR A 21 -6.00 -7.49 -14.66
CA THR A 21 -7.23 -8.02 -15.25
C THR A 21 -6.99 -9.22 -16.17
N SER A 22 -5.74 -9.41 -16.64
CA SER A 22 -5.36 -10.51 -17.53
C SER A 22 -4.87 -11.77 -16.81
N ASN A 23 -4.52 -11.67 -15.52
CA ASN A 23 -4.02 -12.80 -14.73
C ASN A 23 -4.75 -12.81 -13.37
N PRO A 24 -5.60 -13.82 -13.10
CA PRO A 24 -6.36 -13.89 -11.85
C PRO A 24 -5.52 -14.32 -10.63
N ARG A 25 -4.37 -14.98 -10.84
CA ARG A 25 -3.60 -15.60 -9.76
C ARG A 25 -3.13 -14.62 -8.68
N PRO A 26 -2.58 -13.43 -8.99
CA PRO A 26 -2.22 -12.46 -7.97
C PRO A 26 -3.40 -12.04 -7.09
N MET A 27 -4.58 -11.89 -7.67
CA MET A 27 -5.81 -11.58 -6.91
C MET A 27 -6.21 -12.73 -5.97
N GLU A 28 -6.11 -13.98 -6.42
CA GLU A 28 -6.38 -15.15 -5.57
C GLU A 28 -5.39 -15.24 -4.40
N ASP A 29 -4.11 -14.94 -4.64
CA ASP A 29 -3.07 -14.90 -3.60
C ASP A 29 -3.33 -13.78 -2.59
N LEU A 30 -3.69 -12.58 -3.06
CA LEU A 30 -4.08 -11.46 -2.20
C LEU A 30 -5.31 -11.79 -1.34
N GLN A 31 -6.34 -12.39 -1.91
CA GLN A 31 -7.54 -12.78 -1.18
C GLN A 31 -7.24 -13.80 -0.07
N ARG A 32 -6.33 -14.75 -0.31
CA ARG A 32 -5.86 -15.67 0.73
C ARG A 32 -5.12 -14.93 1.84
N SER A 33 -4.22 -14.01 1.48
CA SER A 33 -3.50 -13.18 2.46
C SER A 33 -4.44 -12.34 3.30
N ILE A 34 -5.48 -11.73 2.70
CA ILE A 34 -6.51 -10.99 3.42
C ILE A 34 -7.28 -11.90 4.38
N ALA A 35 -7.64 -13.11 3.95
CA ALA A 35 -8.33 -14.08 4.81
C ALA A 35 -7.47 -14.49 6.00
N ASP A 36 -6.17 -14.72 5.80
CA ASP A 36 -5.22 -15.06 6.87
C ASP A 36 -5.02 -13.89 7.84
N ILE A 37 -4.90 -12.66 7.33
CA ILE A 37 -4.82 -11.45 8.14
C ILE A 37 -6.07 -11.29 9.00
N ASN A 38 -7.25 -11.46 8.41
CA ASN A 38 -8.53 -11.33 9.11
C ASN A 38 -8.75 -12.39 10.20
N GLN A 39 -8.08 -13.54 10.13
CA GLN A 39 -8.10 -14.57 11.16
C GLN A 39 -7.09 -14.33 12.29
N ASN A 40 -6.13 -13.44 12.10
CA ASN A 40 -5.09 -13.16 13.08
C ASN A 40 -5.41 -11.91 13.89
N SER A 41 -6.01 -12.07 15.05
CA SER A 41 -6.41 -10.98 15.93
C SER A 41 -5.26 -10.15 16.53
N SER A 42 -4.01 -10.54 16.31
CA SER A 42 -2.84 -9.76 16.74
C SER A 42 -2.43 -8.68 15.73
N ILE A 43 -2.95 -8.73 14.50
CA ILE A 43 -2.67 -7.72 13.49
C ILE A 43 -3.60 -6.53 13.70
N GLU A 44 -3.02 -5.36 13.91
CA GLU A 44 -3.74 -4.13 14.24
C GLU A 44 -4.01 -3.25 13.01
N PHE A 45 -3.15 -3.34 12.00
CA PHE A 45 -3.30 -2.65 10.73
C PHE A 45 -2.46 -3.32 9.64
N VAL A 46 -2.67 -2.90 8.38
CA VAL A 46 -1.93 -3.37 7.21
C VAL A 46 -1.26 -2.18 6.52
N VAL A 47 -0.02 -2.36 6.10
CA VAL A 47 0.69 -1.41 5.23
C VAL A 47 0.88 -2.07 3.87
N VAL A 48 0.61 -1.32 2.79
CA VAL A 48 0.77 -1.77 1.40
C VAL A 48 1.77 -0.86 0.70
N THR A 49 2.92 -1.41 0.29
CA THR A 49 4.09 -0.62 -0.16
C THR A 49 4.35 -0.75 -1.66
N GLY A 50 3.42 -0.26 -2.46
CA GLY A 50 3.63 -0.10 -3.91
C GLY A 50 3.56 -1.36 -4.75
N ASP A 51 3.64 -1.17 -6.05
CA ASP A 51 3.49 -2.18 -7.11
C ASP A 51 2.25 -3.08 -6.90
N LEU A 52 1.14 -2.37 -6.60
CA LEU A 52 -0.13 -3.01 -6.30
C LEU A 52 -0.72 -3.68 -7.54
N THR A 53 -0.47 -3.10 -8.69
CA THR A 53 -0.98 -3.53 -9.99
C THR A 53 0.12 -3.72 -11.01
N GLU A 54 -0.11 -4.51 -12.04
CA GLU A 54 0.88 -4.76 -13.08
C GLU A 54 1.13 -3.54 -13.97
N ASN A 55 0.08 -2.76 -14.28
CA ASN A 55 0.16 -1.67 -15.24
C ASN A 55 -0.40 -0.33 -14.73
N GLY A 56 -0.78 -0.22 -13.46
CA GLY A 56 -1.35 0.99 -12.90
C GLY A 56 -2.67 1.43 -13.57
N ASP A 57 -3.39 0.52 -14.22
CA ASP A 57 -4.67 0.83 -14.84
C ASP A 57 -5.80 0.93 -13.81
N LEU A 58 -6.76 1.81 -14.09
CA LEU A 58 -7.86 2.11 -13.16
C LEU A 58 -8.66 0.87 -12.75
N ALA A 59 -8.88 -0.08 -13.66
CA ALA A 59 -9.67 -1.28 -13.36
C ALA A 59 -8.93 -2.19 -12.36
N SER A 60 -7.63 -2.39 -12.54
CA SER A 60 -6.79 -3.15 -11.62
C SER A 60 -6.66 -2.45 -10.27
N ILE A 61 -6.48 -1.12 -10.25
CA ILE A 61 -6.43 -0.30 -9.02
C ILE A 61 -7.76 -0.41 -8.26
N GLN A 62 -8.90 -0.33 -8.96
CA GLN A 62 -10.21 -0.49 -8.32
C GLN A 62 -10.42 -1.90 -7.78
N SER A 63 -9.92 -2.91 -8.49
CA SER A 63 -10.04 -4.31 -8.07
C SER A 63 -9.26 -4.59 -6.79
N ILE A 64 -8.02 -4.11 -6.70
CA ILE A 64 -7.25 -4.26 -5.45
C ILE A 64 -7.85 -3.45 -4.30
N LYS A 65 -8.34 -2.23 -4.56
CA LYS A 65 -9.06 -1.44 -3.55
C LYS A 65 -10.23 -2.23 -2.96
N ASN A 66 -11.06 -2.82 -3.81
CA ASN A 66 -12.21 -3.62 -3.39
C ASN A 66 -11.81 -4.87 -2.59
N ALA A 67 -10.64 -5.47 -2.90
CA ALA A 67 -10.12 -6.58 -2.12
C ALA A 67 -9.62 -6.13 -0.75
N LEU A 68 -8.82 -5.06 -0.69
CA LEU A 68 -8.30 -4.50 0.57
C LEU A 68 -9.42 -3.99 1.50
N ASP A 69 -10.53 -3.51 0.95
CA ASP A 69 -11.70 -3.09 1.73
C ASP A 69 -12.40 -4.26 2.48
N GLN A 70 -11.99 -5.51 2.23
CA GLN A 70 -12.43 -6.68 2.98
C GLN A 70 -11.58 -6.97 4.23
N LEU A 71 -10.53 -6.20 4.47
CA LEU A 71 -9.76 -6.27 5.71
C LEU A 71 -10.62 -5.81 6.90
N ASN A 72 -10.53 -6.54 8.01
CA ASN A 72 -11.20 -6.19 9.26
C ASN A 72 -10.45 -5.11 10.06
N VAL A 73 -9.25 -4.75 9.64
CA VAL A 73 -8.37 -3.76 10.27
C VAL A 73 -8.07 -2.63 9.27
N PRO A 74 -7.70 -1.44 9.74
CA PRO A 74 -7.29 -0.35 8.86
C PRO A 74 -6.12 -0.74 7.96
N TYR A 75 -6.07 -0.20 6.75
CA TYR A 75 -4.90 -0.33 5.88
C TYR A 75 -4.48 1.01 5.30
N TYR A 76 -3.20 1.10 4.96
CA TYR A 76 -2.54 2.30 4.44
C TYR A 76 -1.71 1.89 3.24
N ALA A 77 -1.95 2.54 2.10
CA ALA A 77 -1.30 2.18 0.83
C ALA A 77 -0.51 3.34 0.25
N ALA A 78 0.69 3.05 -0.22
CA ALA A 78 1.47 3.94 -1.06
C ALA A 78 1.58 3.35 -2.47
N SER A 79 1.65 4.20 -3.49
CA SER A 79 1.86 3.78 -4.86
C SER A 79 3.32 3.37 -5.09
N GLY A 80 3.55 2.42 -6.00
CA GLY A 80 4.87 2.04 -6.51
C GLY A 80 5.16 2.62 -7.90
N ASN A 81 6.22 2.12 -8.53
CA ASN A 81 6.55 2.55 -9.88
C ASN A 81 5.55 2.03 -10.93
N HIS A 82 4.88 0.91 -10.69
CA HIS A 82 3.84 0.41 -11.58
C HIS A 82 2.62 1.33 -11.62
N GLU A 83 2.27 1.99 -10.53
CA GLU A 83 1.19 2.97 -10.46
C GLU A 83 1.59 4.36 -10.96
N THR A 84 2.89 4.60 -11.17
CA THR A 84 3.39 5.91 -11.63
C THR A 84 4.03 5.84 -13.00
N THR A 85 5.15 5.13 -13.13
CA THR A 85 5.97 5.09 -14.34
C THR A 85 5.33 4.28 -15.48
N TRP A 86 4.67 3.18 -15.13
CA TRP A 86 4.04 2.26 -16.08
C TRP A 86 2.56 2.58 -16.34
N SER A 87 1.97 3.41 -15.50
CA SER A 87 0.58 3.86 -15.67
C SER A 87 0.47 4.94 -16.75
N GLU A 88 -0.54 4.85 -17.60
CA GLU A 88 -0.85 5.90 -18.60
C GLU A 88 -1.30 7.21 -17.93
N SER A 89 -1.92 7.12 -16.75
CA SER A 89 -2.39 8.29 -15.98
C SER A 89 -1.32 8.84 -15.02
N GLY A 90 -0.14 8.20 -14.93
CA GLY A 90 0.78 8.42 -13.82
C GLY A 90 0.09 8.05 -12.50
N VAL A 91 0.39 8.74 -11.42
CA VAL A 91 -0.20 8.48 -10.11
C VAL A 91 -1.68 8.90 -9.99
N MET A 92 -2.27 9.48 -11.02
CA MET A 92 -3.60 10.11 -10.92
C MET A 92 -4.71 9.11 -10.64
N ASP A 93 -4.71 7.94 -11.28
CA ASP A 93 -5.73 6.93 -11.05
C ASP A 93 -5.58 6.29 -9.66
N PHE A 94 -4.35 6.09 -9.20
CA PHE A 94 -4.10 5.67 -7.82
C PHE A 94 -4.66 6.69 -6.82
N SER A 95 -4.31 7.96 -6.96
CA SER A 95 -4.79 9.01 -6.06
C SER A 95 -6.30 9.20 -6.12
N ARG A 96 -6.94 8.96 -7.26
CA ARG A 96 -8.41 8.98 -7.39
C ARG A 96 -9.08 7.89 -6.56
N VAL A 97 -8.48 6.70 -6.47
CA VAL A 97 -9.07 5.53 -5.82
C VAL A 97 -8.69 5.47 -4.34
N PHE A 98 -7.44 5.80 -3.98
CA PHE A 98 -6.91 5.76 -2.62
C PHE A 98 -6.87 7.12 -1.92
N CYS A 99 -7.34 8.19 -2.57
CA CYS A 99 -7.36 9.59 -2.11
C CYS A 99 -6.01 10.29 -2.08
N ASP A 100 -4.90 9.61 -1.87
CA ASP A 100 -3.53 10.12 -1.93
C ASP A 100 -2.58 8.98 -2.34
N SER A 101 -1.39 9.34 -2.80
CA SER A 101 -0.27 8.42 -3.04
C SER A 101 0.65 8.28 -1.81
N ARG A 102 0.29 8.95 -0.71
CA ARG A 102 1.01 9.01 0.55
C ARG A 102 0.09 8.72 1.71
N PHE A 103 0.67 8.35 2.84
CA PHE A 103 -0.05 8.25 4.10
C PHE A 103 0.83 8.66 5.28
N ALA A 104 0.21 9.17 6.34
CA ALA A 104 0.82 9.34 7.64
C ALA A 104 -0.21 9.04 8.73
N PHE A 105 0.20 8.31 9.75
CA PHE A 105 -0.62 8.06 10.92
C PHE A 105 0.24 7.77 12.14
N THR A 106 -0.36 7.83 13.31
CA THR A 106 0.28 7.49 14.58
C THR A 106 -0.37 6.25 15.16
N TYR A 107 0.44 5.31 15.62
CA TYR A 107 0.00 4.14 16.35
C TYR A 107 0.96 3.85 17.51
N ASN A 108 0.43 3.72 18.72
CA ASN A 108 1.22 3.48 19.95
C ASN A 108 2.46 4.40 20.09
N ASP A 109 2.26 5.71 19.93
CA ASP A 109 3.30 6.75 19.97
C ASP A 109 4.39 6.65 18.87
N MET A 110 4.19 5.78 17.88
CA MET A 110 5.03 5.68 16.69
C MET A 110 4.38 6.36 15.49
N TYR A 111 5.20 7.05 14.69
CA TYR A 111 4.78 7.66 13.44
C TYR A 111 5.08 6.72 12.28
N PHE A 112 4.05 6.46 11.47
CA PHE A 112 4.14 5.72 10.22
C PHE A 112 3.95 6.71 9.07
N ILE A 113 4.92 6.75 8.18
CA ILE A 113 4.90 7.64 7.01
C ILE A 113 5.21 6.79 5.79
N GLY A 114 4.36 6.84 4.79
CA GLY A 114 4.55 6.20 3.50
C GLY A 114 4.40 7.22 2.38
N PHE A 115 5.32 7.18 1.44
CA PHE A 115 5.27 7.97 0.21
C PHE A 115 5.87 7.18 -0.95
N ASN A 116 5.54 7.59 -2.16
CA ASN A 116 6.08 6.95 -3.35
C ASN A 116 7.54 7.38 -3.56
N SER A 117 8.45 6.41 -3.54
CA SER A 117 9.86 6.61 -3.94
C SER A 117 10.14 6.09 -5.35
N GLY A 118 9.13 5.67 -6.09
CA GLY A 118 9.23 5.25 -7.49
C GLY A 118 9.49 6.45 -8.41
N PRO A 119 10.26 6.28 -9.47
CA PRO A 119 10.67 7.38 -10.32
C PRO A 119 9.49 7.98 -11.08
N VAL A 120 9.55 9.29 -11.25
CA VAL A 120 8.70 10.01 -12.19
C VAL A 120 9.18 9.67 -13.61
N ILE A 121 8.38 8.89 -14.32
CA ILE A 121 8.52 8.57 -15.75
C ILE A 121 9.85 7.90 -16.17
N ARG A 122 9.84 6.59 -16.32
CA ARG A 122 10.85 5.74 -17.00
C ARG A 122 12.29 5.76 -16.44
N MET A 123 12.45 6.00 -15.16
CA MET A 123 13.74 5.86 -14.48
C MET A 123 13.70 4.69 -13.50
N ALA A 124 14.79 3.96 -13.38
CA ALA A 124 14.90 2.83 -12.44
C ALA A 124 15.38 3.24 -11.04
N ASP A 125 15.83 4.49 -10.88
CA ASP A 125 16.38 4.97 -9.63
C ASP A 125 15.27 5.49 -8.71
N GLY A 126 15.32 5.16 -7.43
CA GLY A 126 14.43 5.71 -6.43
C GLY A 126 14.64 7.22 -6.28
N HIS A 127 13.57 7.96 -6.04
CA HIS A 127 13.59 9.41 -5.89
C HIS A 127 12.62 9.85 -4.79
N VAL A 128 13.09 10.76 -3.94
CA VAL A 128 12.23 11.46 -2.98
C VAL A 128 12.01 12.87 -3.51
N ALA A 129 10.78 13.20 -3.85
CA ALA A 129 10.48 14.51 -4.39
C ALA A 129 10.58 15.59 -3.29
N PRO A 130 10.99 16.84 -3.63
CA PRO A 130 11.07 17.93 -2.64
C PRO A 130 9.79 18.16 -1.85
N GLN A 131 8.62 17.98 -2.47
CA GLN A 131 7.32 18.06 -1.78
C GLN A 131 7.11 16.95 -0.74
N ASP A 132 7.74 15.78 -0.89
CA ASP A 132 7.65 14.70 0.09
C ASP A 132 8.56 14.94 1.29
N ILE A 133 9.65 15.69 1.08
CA ILE A 133 10.55 16.12 2.17
C ILE A 133 9.89 17.17 3.06
N THR A 134 9.04 18.00 2.46
CA THR A 134 8.38 19.12 3.16
C THR A 134 6.96 18.81 3.64
N TRP A 135 6.45 17.66 3.28
CA TRP A 135 5.13 17.16 3.67
C TRP A 135 5.19 16.52 5.05
#